data_540314ba4bd774089e798a3b4ef21fc4
#
_entry.id   540314ba4bd774089e798a3b4ef21fc4
#
_cell.length_a   1.000
_cell.length_b   1.000
_cell.length_c   1.000
_cell.angle_alpha   90.00
_cell.angle_beta   90.00
_cell.angle_gamma   90.00
#
_symmetry.space_group_name_H-M   'P 1'
#
loop_
_entity.id
_entity.type
_entity.pdbx_description
1 polymer ?
#
loop_
_entity_poly.entity_id
_entity_poly.type
_entity_poly.pdbx_seq_one_letter_code
_entity_poly.pdbx_strand_id
1 'polypeptide(L)'
;MSDRAPAGQFIDAAIGLLRRLRDEEADSIAAAGTLLADTVADGGRLFAFGAGHSSLAAQDLVYRAGGLALMNLLAVPGVVGVDVMPAPLGSALERVDGLASAVLDSSPLRAGDALLIISLSGRNALPVEMAMSARALGVKVIGVTSVAYASETKSRHASGTYLKDHCDLVLDSKIAVGDAELTHDGIPAPFAPASTVVTSALLQAVMATAATTLADRGIEPPLLRSGNVDGGHDWNARVMEQYRDRIFYRH
;
A
#
# COMPACT_ATOMS: atom_id res chain seq x y z
N MET A 1 33.71 8.55 6.77
CA MET A 1 32.80 8.99 5.68
C MET A 1 33.00 8.03 4.51
N SER A 2 31.95 7.42 3.99
CA SER A 2 32.06 6.47 2.88
C SER A 2 32.54 7.21 1.63
N ASP A 3 33.61 6.71 1.02
CA ASP A 3 34.23 7.25 -0.21
C ASP A 3 33.40 6.97 -1.48
N ARG A 4 32.13 6.58 -1.29
CA ARG A 4 31.22 6.23 -2.40
C ARG A 4 30.48 7.47 -2.91
N ALA A 5 30.31 7.54 -4.25
CA ALA A 5 29.48 8.55 -4.89
C ALA A 5 28.03 8.55 -4.31
N PRO A 6 27.32 9.69 -4.26
CA PRO A 6 25.98 9.80 -3.68
C PRO A 6 24.98 8.76 -4.22
N ALA A 7 25.08 8.39 -5.49
CA ALA A 7 24.28 7.33 -6.09
C ALA A 7 24.48 5.97 -5.38
N GLY A 8 25.73 5.61 -5.07
CA GLY A 8 26.02 4.39 -4.33
C GLY A 8 25.54 4.46 -2.89
N GLN A 9 25.63 5.63 -2.24
CA GLN A 9 25.12 5.83 -0.87
C GLN A 9 23.60 5.63 -0.81
N PHE A 10 22.84 6.16 -1.77
CA PHE A 10 21.38 5.96 -1.85
C PHE A 10 21.02 4.49 -2.05
N ILE A 11 21.70 3.80 -2.97
CA ILE A 11 21.46 2.37 -3.20
C ILE A 11 21.75 1.55 -1.94
N ASP A 12 22.85 1.83 -1.24
CA ASP A 12 23.20 1.14 0.00
C ASP A 12 22.15 1.40 1.11
N ALA A 13 21.64 2.64 1.23
CA ALA A 13 20.58 2.98 2.17
C ALA A 13 19.29 2.19 1.86
N ALA A 14 18.86 2.17 0.60
CA ALA A 14 17.71 1.39 0.17
C ALA A 14 17.88 -0.11 0.44
N ILE A 15 19.06 -0.68 0.15
CA ILE A 15 19.39 -2.09 0.46
C ILE A 15 19.32 -2.32 1.98
N GLY A 16 19.83 -1.39 2.78
CA GLY A 16 19.76 -1.45 4.24
C GLY A 16 18.33 -1.53 4.74
N LEU A 17 17.44 -0.68 4.23
CA LEU A 17 16.01 -0.70 4.55
C LEU A 17 15.33 -2.00 4.12
N LEU A 18 15.61 -2.49 2.92
CA LEU A 18 15.06 -3.77 2.43
C LEU A 18 15.52 -4.97 3.27
N ARG A 19 16.77 -4.96 3.76
CA ARG A 19 17.25 -5.98 4.71
C ARG A 19 16.49 -5.90 6.04
N ARG A 20 16.27 -4.70 6.57
CA ARG A 20 15.46 -4.52 7.77
C ARG A 20 14.04 -5.04 7.60
N LEU A 21 13.39 -4.78 6.47
CA LEU A 21 12.07 -5.37 6.18
C LEU A 21 12.12 -6.90 6.21
N ARG A 22 13.11 -7.49 5.54
CA ARG A 22 13.26 -8.96 5.52
C ARG A 22 13.43 -9.55 6.91
N ASP A 23 14.23 -8.88 7.75
CA ASP A 23 14.66 -9.45 9.05
C ASP A 23 13.69 -9.07 10.20
N GLU A 24 13.06 -7.89 10.14
CA GLU A 24 12.22 -7.35 11.22
C GLU A 24 10.70 -7.42 10.94
N GLU A 25 10.27 -7.56 9.67
CA GLU A 25 8.85 -7.59 9.29
C GLU A 25 8.39 -8.94 8.72
N ALA A 26 9.22 -9.98 8.79
CA ALA A 26 8.90 -11.30 8.22
C ALA A 26 7.54 -11.84 8.72
N ASP A 27 7.28 -11.76 10.01
CA ASP A 27 6.04 -12.25 10.62
C ASP A 27 4.83 -11.38 10.20
N SER A 28 5.00 -10.06 10.16
CA SER A 28 3.95 -9.13 9.72
C SER A 28 3.61 -9.34 8.24
N ILE A 29 4.62 -9.56 7.40
CA ILE A 29 4.46 -9.87 5.97
C ILE A 29 3.71 -11.20 5.80
N ALA A 30 4.09 -12.23 6.56
CA ALA A 30 3.44 -13.54 6.53
C ALA A 30 1.97 -13.43 6.96
N ALA A 31 1.70 -12.71 8.04
CA ALA A 31 0.34 -12.49 8.54
C ALA A 31 -0.52 -11.70 7.53
N ALA A 32 0.04 -10.64 6.91
CA ALA A 32 -0.66 -9.85 5.91
C ALA A 32 -0.97 -10.68 4.64
N GLY A 33 -0.01 -11.45 4.15
CA GLY A 33 -0.21 -12.36 3.02
C GLY A 33 -1.28 -13.41 3.30
N THR A 34 -1.27 -14.00 4.50
CA THR A 34 -2.28 -14.95 4.96
C THR A 34 -3.67 -14.31 5.01
N LEU A 35 -3.79 -13.10 5.58
CA LEU A 35 -5.07 -12.37 5.64
C LEU A 35 -5.63 -12.11 4.24
N LEU A 36 -4.79 -11.72 3.27
CA LEU A 36 -5.24 -11.52 1.89
C LEU A 36 -5.66 -12.85 1.24
N ALA A 37 -4.93 -13.94 1.49
CA ALA A 37 -5.29 -15.28 1.01
C ALA A 37 -6.62 -15.76 1.60
N ASP A 38 -6.86 -15.56 2.89
CA ASP A 38 -8.12 -15.84 3.56
C ASP A 38 -9.27 -15.05 2.92
N THR A 39 -9.07 -13.74 2.74
CA THR A 39 -10.06 -12.88 2.09
C THR A 39 -10.43 -13.39 0.68
N VAL A 40 -9.44 -13.81 -0.11
CA VAL A 40 -9.67 -14.35 -1.46
C VAL A 40 -10.41 -15.68 -1.40
N ALA A 41 -10.00 -16.59 -0.51
CA ALA A 41 -10.62 -17.91 -0.32
C ALA A 41 -12.09 -17.80 0.10
N ASP A 42 -12.40 -16.84 0.97
CA ASP A 42 -13.76 -16.57 1.48
C ASP A 42 -14.64 -15.77 0.48
N GLY A 43 -14.14 -15.47 -0.72
CA GLY A 43 -14.90 -14.75 -1.75
C GLY A 43 -14.91 -13.23 -1.59
N GLY A 44 -14.09 -12.69 -0.69
CA GLY A 44 -13.88 -11.25 -0.51
C GLY A 44 -13.06 -10.62 -1.63
N ARG A 45 -12.98 -9.30 -1.62
CA ARG A 45 -12.30 -8.46 -2.62
C ARG A 45 -11.13 -7.75 -1.97
N LEU A 46 -10.13 -7.44 -2.78
CA LEU A 46 -8.92 -6.77 -2.31
C LEU A 46 -8.86 -5.35 -2.86
N PHE A 47 -8.57 -4.40 -1.99
CA PHE A 47 -8.41 -2.99 -2.35
C PHE A 47 -7.11 -2.43 -1.79
N ALA A 48 -6.55 -1.44 -2.51
CA ALA A 48 -5.41 -0.65 -2.05
C ALA A 48 -5.72 0.84 -2.19
N PHE A 49 -5.33 1.62 -1.20
CA PHE A 49 -5.44 3.07 -1.15
C PHE A 49 -4.11 3.69 -0.74
N GLY A 50 -3.80 4.83 -1.32
CA GLY A 50 -2.70 5.70 -0.92
C GLY A 50 -2.93 7.10 -1.48
N ALA A 51 -2.46 8.12 -0.77
CA ALA A 51 -2.53 9.52 -1.17
C ALA A 51 -1.16 10.01 -1.69
N GLY A 52 -1.16 10.90 -2.69
CA GLY A 52 0.07 11.45 -3.28
C GLY A 52 1.05 10.35 -3.68
N HIS A 53 2.31 10.42 -3.25
CA HIS A 53 3.33 9.41 -3.58
C HIS A 53 3.02 8.02 -3.01
N SER A 54 2.29 7.90 -1.90
CA SER A 54 1.85 6.60 -1.39
C SER A 54 0.92 5.86 -2.35
N SER A 55 0.23 6.59 -3.24
CA SER A 55 -0.61 5.99 -4.27
C SER A 55 0.16 5.23 -5.33
N LEU A 56 1.44 5.55 -5.55
CA LEU A 56 2.28 4.84 -6.52
C LEU A 56 2.41 3.37 -6.16
N ALA A 57 2.63 3.07 -4.88
CA ALA A 57 2.71 1.70 -4.40
C ALA A 57 1.34 0.98 -4.46
N ALA A 58 0.23 1.69 -4.19
CA ALA A 58 -1.12 1.15 -4.38
C ALA A 58 -1.43 0.84 -5.85
N GLN A 59 -1.09 1.75 -6.75
CA GLN A 59 -1.29 1.59 -8.20
C GLN A 59 -0.40 0.49 -8.78
N ASP A 60 0.81 0.31 -8.24
CA ASP A 60 1.75 -0.76 -8.64
C ASP A 60 1.18 -2.17 -8.42
N LEU A 61 0.21 -2.34 -7.54
CA LEU A 61 -0.45 -3.62 -7.28
C LEU A 61 -1.55 -3.95 -8.28
N VAL A 62 -2.11 -2.96 -8.98
CA VAL A 62 -3.30 -3.11 -9.80
C VAL A 62 -2.96 -3.45 -11.24
N TYR A 63 -3.64 -4.45 -11.80
CA TYR A 63 -3.51 -4.86 -13.21
C TYR A 63 -2.04 -5.04 -13.65
N ARG A 64 -1.26 -5.75 -12.85
CA ARG A 64 0.17 -5.92 -13.04
C ARG A 64 0.52 -7.35 -13.41
N ALA A 65 1.40 -7.54 -14.39
CA ALA A 65 1.99 -8.83 -14.70
C ALA A 65 2.72 -9.41 -13.47
N GLY A 66 2.42 -10.65 -13.11
CA GLY A 66 2.90 -11.31 -11.90
C GLY A 66 2.15 -10.94 -10.62
N GLY A 67 1.18 -10.01 -10.68
CA GLY A 67 0.37 -9.59 -9.54
C GLY A 67 -0.98 -10.31 -9.48
N LEU A 68 -1.65 -10.18 -8.32
CA LEU A 68 -2.99 -10.70 -8.10
C LEU A 68 -4.01 -9.87 -8.89
N ALA A 69 -4.78 -10.52 -9.78
CA ALA A 69 -5.81 -9.87 -10.58
C ALA A 69 -6.93 -9.23 -9.73
N LEU A 70 -7.11 -9.68 -8.50
CA LEU A 70 -8.16 -9.23 -7.59
C LEU A 70 -7.83 -7.91 -6.87
N MET A 71 -6.63 -7.37 -7.03
CA MET A 71 -6.26 -6.11 -6.40
C MET A 71 -6.88 -4.95 -7.16
N ASN A 72 -7.70 -4.17 -6.48
CA ASN A 72 -8.37 -2.99 -6.99
C ASN A 72 -7.83 -1.71 -6.35
N LEU A 73 -7.83 -0.61 -7.08
CA LEU A 73 -7.52 0.70 -6.51
C LEU A 73 -8.78 1.30 -5.90
N LEU A 74 -8.73 1.72 -4.65
CA LEU A 74 -9.74 2.60 -4.08
C LEU A 74 -9.42 4.03 -4.56
N ALA A 75 -10.06 4.45 -5.63
CA ALA A 75 -9.82 5.74 -6.25
C ALA A 75 -10.47 6.88 -5.44
N VAL A 76 -9.68 7.91 -5.16
CA VAL A 76 -10.15 9.14 -4.54
C VAL A 76 -9.69 10.30 -5.44
N PRO A 77 -10.58 10.83 -6.30
CA PRO A 77 -10.23 11.92 -7.21
C PRO A 77 -9.63 13.12 -6.49
N GLY A 78 -8.51 13.63 -7.00
CA GLY A 78 -7.77 14.73 -6.38
C GLY A 78 -6.83 14.35 -5.24
N VAL A 79 -6.80 13.06 -4.84
CA VAL A 79 -5.92 12.55 -3.77
C VAL A 79 -5.01 11.44 -4.27
N VAL A 80 -5.57 10.47 -5.00
CA VAL A 80 -4.82 9.36 -5.59
C VAL A 80 -4.14 9.84 -6.87
N GLY A 81 -2.82 9.70 -6.92
CA GLY A 81 -1.98 10.13 -8.02
C GLY A 81 -0.97 11.21 -7.63
N VAL A 82 0.07 11.34 -8.42
CA VAL A 82 1.10 12.39 -8.31
C VAL A 82 0.91 13.49 -9.36
N ASP A 83 -0.07 13.30 -10.24
CA ASP A 83 -0.48 14.20 -11.32
C ASP A 83 -1.58 15.20 -10.90
N VAL A 84 -1.99 15.16 -9.63
CA VAL A 84 -2.96 16.12 -9.08
C VAL A 84 -2.41 17.55 -9.16
N MET A 85 -3.14 18.42 -9.86
CA MET A 85 -2.73 19.81 -10.03
C MET A 85 -3.82 20.78 -9.55
N PRO A 86 -3.46 21.80 -8.77
CA PRO A 86 -2.12 22.05 -8.23
C PRO A 86 -1.71 21.02 -7.17
N ALA A 87 -0.43 20.65 -7.11
CA ALA A 87 0.06 19.60 -6.21
C ALA A 87 -0.30 19.79 -4.72
N PRO A 88 -0.35 21.02 -4.16
CA PRO A 88 -0.81 21.24 -2.77
C PRO A 88 -2.26 20.81 -2.49
N LEU A 89 -3.10 20.66 -3.54
CA LEU A 89 -4.50 20.25 -3.38
C LEU A 89 -4.60 18.84 -2.79
N GLY A 90 -3.81 17.88 -3.28
CA GLY A 90 -3.78 16.53 -2.72
C GLY A 90 -3.46 16.53 -1.23
N SER A 91 -2.42 17.29 -0.83
CA SER A 91 -2.06 17.44 0.58
C SER A 91 -3.13 18.16 1.43
N ALA A 92 -3.91 19.05 0.85
CA ALA A 92 -5.03 19.71 1.53
C ALA A 92 -6.19 18.73 1.75
N LEU A 93 -6.54 17.95 0.71
CA LEU A 93 -7.62 16.96 0.77
C LEU A 93 -7.34 15.83 1.77
N GLU A 94 -6.08 15.43 1.97
CA GLU A 94 -5.72 14.46 3.01
C GLU A 94 -6.06 14.91 4.44
N ARG A 95 -6.35 16.19 4.65
CA ARG A 95 -6.65 16.80 5.95
C ARG A 95 -8.12 17.17 6.10
N VAL A 96 -8.95 16.84 5.12
CA VAL A 96 -10.40 17.13 5.15
C VAL A 96 -11.09 16.02 5.96
N ASP A 97 -11.68 16.41 7.08
CA ASP A 97 -12.47 15.49 7.91
C ASP A 97 -13.74 15.04 7.16
N GLY A 98 -14.11 13.78 7.31
CA GLY A 98 -15.29 13.18 6.70
C GLY A 98 -15.12 12.76 5.22
N LEU A 99 -14.01 13.10 4.57
CA LEU A 99 -13.77 12.68 3.18
C LEU A 99 -13.71 11.15 3.07
N ALA A 100 -13.12 10.46 4.04
CA ALA A 100 -13.02 9.01 4.04
C ALA A 100 -14.39 8.34 4.03
N SER A 101 -15.33 8.81 4.86
CA SER A 101 -16.71 8.27 4.91
C SER A 101 -17.41 8.45 3.57
N ALA A 102 -17.34 9.64 2.98
CA ALA A 102 -17.95 9.90 1.66
C ALA A 102 -17.39 8.99 0.56
N VAL A 103 -16.07 8.71 0.60
CA VAL A 103 -15.43 7.77 -0.34
C VAL A 103 -15.91 6.35 -0.12
N LEU A 104 -15.95 5.87 1.12
CA LEU A 104 -16.35 4.50 1.43
C LEU A 104 -17.82 4.25 1.13
N ASP A 105 -18.70 5.20 1.44
CA ASP A 105 -20.14 5.12 1.12
C ASP A 105 -20.41 5.05 -0.38
N SER A 106 -19.51 5.62 -1.18
CA SER A 106 -19.59 5.61 -2.66
C SER A 106 -18.80 4.46 -3.29
N SER A 107 -18.07 3.68 -2.50
CA SER A 107 -17.20 2.60 -2.98
C SER A 107 -17.94 1.25 -3.01
N PRO A 108 -17.42 0.26 -3.76
CA PRO A 108 -17.96 -1.10 -3.73
C PRO A 108 -17.52 -1.91 -2.49
N LEU A 109 -16.75 -1.34 -1.55
CA LEU A 109 -16.27 -2.02 -0.35
C LEU A 109 -17.41 -2.51 0.54
N ARG A 110 -17.26 -3.71 1.09
CA ARG A 110 -18.26 -4.34 1.97
C ARG A 110 -17.59 -5.24 3.02
N ALA A 111 -18.35 -5.68 4.00
CA ALA A 111 -17.90 -6.66 4.98
C ALA A 111 -17.29 -7.90 4.32
N GLY A 112 -16.18 -8.38 4.86
CA GLY A 112 -15.43 -9.52 4.34
C GLY A 112 -14.38 -9.17 3.28
N ASP A 113 -14.30 -7.92 2.82
CA ASP A 113 -13.21 -7.44 1.95
C ASP A 113 -11.95 -7.10 2.77
N ALA A 114 -10.82 -6.90 2.08
CA ALA A 114 -9.60 -6.37 2.67
C ALA A 114 -9.16 -5.07 1.98
N LEU A 115 -8.66 -4.12 2.77
CA LEU A 115 -8.16 -2.83 2.33
C LEU A 115 -6.73 -2.60 2.85
N LEU A 116 -5.78 -2.44 1.92
CA LEU A 116 -4.43 -1.95 2.19
C LEU A 116 -4.47 -0.42 2.19
N ILE A 117 -4.12 0.21 3.30
CA ILE A 117 -4.02 1.68 3.41
C ILE A 117 -2.55 2.06 3.53
N ILE A 118 -2.02 2.74 2.53
CA ILE A 118 -0.62 3.15 2.45
C ILE A 118 -0.52 4.63 2.78
N SER A 119 0.13 4.93 3.89
CA SER A 119 0.40 6.30 4.32
C SER A 119 1.67 6.34 5.15
N LEU A 120 2.74 6.90 4.60
CA LEU A 120 4.05 6.89 5.25
C LEU A 120 4.00 7.46 6.67
N SER A 121 3.39 8.61 6.86
CA SER A 121 3.29 9.23 8.18
C SER A 121 2.13 8.69 9.03
N GLY A 122 1.09 8.15 8.38
CA GLY A 122 -0.12 7.65 9.04
C GLY A 122 -0.86 8.66 9.94
N ARG A 123 -0.60 9.97 9.79
CA ARG A 123 -1.00 11.02 10.76
C ARG A 123 -2.12 11.95 10.30
N ASN A 124 -2.43 11.98 8.98
CA ASN A 124 -3.46 12.86 8.42
C ASN A 124 -4.87 12.29 8.63
N ALA A 125 -5.90 13.14 8.58
CA ALA A 125 -7.28 12.75 8.81
C ALA A 125 -7.74 11.62 7.87
N LEU A 126 -7.54 11.77 6.57
CA LEU A 126 -8.04 10.82 5.58
C LEU A 126 -7.59 9.36 5.79
N PRO A 127 -6.30 9.00 5.95
CA PRO A 127 -5.92 7.61 6.17
C PRO A 127 -6.38 7.07 7.53
N VAL A 128 -6.48 7.90 8.57
CA VAL A 128 -6.97 7.50 9.90
C VAL A 128 -8.47 7.19 9.85
N GLU A 129 -9.28 8.12 9.32
CA GLU A 129 -10.72 7.92 9.15
C GLU A 129 -11.04 6.77 8.20
N MET A 130 -10.26 6.61 7.14
CA MET A 130 -10.40 5.49 6.19
C MET A 130 -10.30 4.16 6.91
N ALA A 131 -9.31 3.99 7.78
CA ALA A 131 -9.15 2.77 8.58
C ALA A 131 -10.31 2.58 9.57
N MET A 132 -10.68 3.62 10.30
CA MET A 132 -11.80 3.57 11.25
C MET A 132 -13.12 3.18 10.57
N SER A 133 -13.46 3.85 9.48
CA SER A 133 -14.72 3.63 8.76
C SER A 133 -14.73 2.28 8.03
N ALA A 134 -13.62 1.86 7.41
CA ALA A 134 -13.53 0.55 6.77
C ALA A 134 -13.73 -0.59 7.79
N ARG A 135 -13.10 -0.51 8.96
CA ARG A 135 -13.32 -1.51 10.02
C ARG A 135 -14.74 -1.52 10.56
N ALA A 136 -15.38 -0.34 10.67
CA ALA A 136 -16.79 -0.26 11.06
C ALA A 136 -17.73 -0.92 10.04
N LEU A 137 -17.34 -0.97 8.76
CA LEU A 137 -18.03 -1.71 7.71
C LEU A 137 -17.73 -3.23 7.72
N GLY A 138 -16.84 -3.72 8.59
CA GLY A 138 -16.43 -5.13 8.62
C GLY A 138 -15.36 -5.48 7.58
N VAL A 139 -14.67 -4.49 7.03
CA VAL A 139 -13.52 -4.66 6.14
C VAL A 139 -12.26 -4.90 6.96
N LYS A 140 -11.42 -5.84 6.56
CA LYS A 140 -10.10 -6.06 7.17
C LYS A 140 -9.11 -5.00 6.68
N VAL A 141 -8.42 -4.33 7.60
CA VAL A 141 -7.52 -3.23 7.29
C VAL A 141 -6.07 -3.59 7.57
N ILE A 142 -5.22 -3.48 6.55
CA ILE A 142 -3.76 -3.58 6.66
C ILE A 142 -3.19 -2.18 6.45
N GLY A 143 -2.57 -1.62 7.48
CA GLY A 143 -1.89 -0.33 7.40
C GLY A 143 -0.43 -0.50 7.00
N VAL A 144 0.01 0.24 5.99
CA VAL A 144 1.42 0.32 5.58
C VAL A 144 1.92 1.73 5.90
N THR A 145 2.78 1.84 6.92
CA THR A 145 3.19 3.13 7.47
C THR A 145 4.61 3.05 8.05
N SER A 146 5.21 4.18 8.36
CA SER A 146 6.39 4.21 9.22
C SER A 146 5.96 4.45 10.67
N VAL A 147 6.20 3.47 11.53
CA VAL A 147 5.86 3.56 12.96
C VAL A 147 6.62 4.68 13.67
N ALA A 148 7.82 5.03 13.17
CA ALA A 148 8.62 6.13 13.71
C ALA A 148 7.87 7.48 13.71
N TYR A 149 7.02 7.74 12.70
CA TYR A 149 6.23 8.97 12.69
C TYR A 149 5.28 9.10 13.88
N ALA A 150 4.74 7.99 14.38
CA ALA A 150 3.84 8.04 15.53
C ALA A 150 4.55 8.40 16.84
N SER A 151 5.84 8.08 16.96
CA SER A 151 6.65 8.41 18.15
C SER A 151 7.28 9.81 18.07
N GLU A 152 7.57 10.31 16.85
CA GLU A 152 8.35 11.53 16.66
C GLU A 152 7.52 12.74 16.20
N THR A 153 6.25 12.54 15.85
CA THR A 153 5.38 13.61 15.34
C THR A 153 4.05 13.65 16.09
N LYS A 154 3.24 14.68 15.86
CA LYS A 154 1.86 14.75 16.39
C LYS A 154 0.86 14.32 15.33
N SER A 155 -0.17 13.58 15.73
CA SER A 155 -1.32 13.31 14.87
C SER A 155 -1.97 14.62 14.40
N ARG A 156 -2.55 14.57 13.21
CA ARG A 156 -3.37 15.65 12.63
C ARG A 156 -4.85 15.30 12.59
N HIS A 157 -5.22 14.12 13.08
CA HIS A 157 -6.60 13.71 13.25
C HIS A 157 -7.12 14.17 14.64
N ALA A 158 -8.39 14.53 14.73
CA ALA A 158 -9.01 15.06 15.97
C ALA A 158 -8.94 14.09 17.15
N SER A 159 -8.92 12.77 16.91
CA SER A 159 -8.76 11.76 17.97
C SER A 159 -7.37 11.71 18.58
N GLY A 160 -6.36 12.33 17.97
CA GLY A 160 -4.96 12.21 18.37
C GLY A 160 -4.31 10.87 18.02
N THR A 161 -5.01 9.96 17.33
CA THR A 161 -4.53 8.64 16.93
C THR A 161 -3.91 8.66 15.53
N TYR A 162 -3.26 7.54 15.15
CA TYR A 162 -2.59 7.34 13.88
C TYR A 162 -3.23 6.18 13.11
N LEU A 163 -2.96 6.06 11.82
CA LEU A 163 -3.40 4.93 11.00
C LEU A 163 -3.14 3.58 11.69
N LYS A 164 -1.94 3.36 12.22
CA LYS A 164 -1.54 2.12 12.88
C LYS A 164 -2.47 1.69 14.02
N ASP A 165 -3.13 2.64 14.67
CA ASP A 165 -3.98 2.38 15.84
C ASP A 165 -5.37 1.82 15.44
N HIS A 166 -5.69 1.87 14.13
CA HIS A 166 -6.98 1.46 13.58
C HIS A 166 -6.88 0.34 12.53
N CYS A 167 -5.76 -0.37 12.47
CA CYS A 167 -5.54 -1.48 11.53
C CYS A 167 -5.67 -2.83 12.24
N ASP A 168 -6.07 -3.86 11.50
CA ASP A 168 -6.02 -5.26 11.97
C ASP A 168 -4.57 -5.77 11.94
N LEU A 169 -3.79 -5.31 10.97
CA LEU A 169 -2.34 -5.54 10.84
C LEU A 169 -1.62 -4.26 10.44
N VAL A 170 -0.39 -4.11 10.90
CA VAL A 170 0.50 -2.99 10.53
C VAL A 170 1.77 -3.55 9.93
N LEU A 171 2.14 -3.02 8.79
CA LEU A 171 3.42 -3.22 8.12
C LEU A 171 4.26 -1.97 8.30
N ASP A 172 5.35 -2.06 9.06
CA ASP A 172 6.24 -0.94 9.30
C ASP A 172 7.29 -0.83 8.18
N SER A 173 7.24 0.26 7.42
CA SER A 173 8.18 0.52 6.32
C SER A 173 9.61 0.77 6.76
N LYS A 174 9.88 0.96 8.06
CA LYS A 174 11.19 1.30 8.64
C LYS A 174 11.80 2.61 8.15
N ILE A 175 11.07 3.41 7.38
CA ILE A 175 11.52 4.71 6.87
C ILE A 175 11.60 5.72 8.03
N ALA A 176 12.69 6.44 8.11
CA ALA A 176 12.86 7.51 9.10
C ALA A 176 11.92 8.69 8.82
N VAL A 177 11.62 9.47 9.86
CA VAL A 177 10.83 10.70 9.71
C VAL A 177 11.53 11.67 8.77
N GLY A 178 10.80 12.15 7.77
CA GLY A 178 11.32 13.06 6.73
C GLY A 178 11.52 12.38 5.38
N ASP A 179 11.63 11.05 5.31
CA ASP A 179 11.82 10.28 4.05
C ASP A 179 12.96 10.85 3.21
N ALA A 180 14.15 10.90 3.79
CA ALA A 180 15.34 11.46 3.14
C ALA A 180 16.59 10.77 3.68
N GLU A 181 17.21 9.95 2.85
CA GLU A 181 18.29 9.04 3.25
C GLU A 181 19.67 9.68 3.23
N LEU A 182 19.83 10.83 2.57
CA LEU A 182 21.13 11.46 2.38
C LEU A 182 21.16 12.90 2.94
N THR A 183 22.35 13.30 3.38
CA THR A 183 22.69 14.68 3.73
C THR A 183 24.00 15.08 3.07
N HIS A 184 24.20 16.37 2.83
CA HIS A 184 25.43 16.91 2.26
C HIS A 184 25.64 18.32 2.77
N ASP A 185 26.87 18.70 3.14
CA ASP A 185 27.18 20.00 3.74
C ASP A 185 26.76 21.21 2.89
N GLY A 186 26.79 21.08 1.56
CA GLY A 186 26.35 22.12 0.63
C GLY A 186 24.85 22.10 0.33
N ILE A 187 24.05 21.21 0.93
CA ILE A 187 22.61 21.08 0.69
C ILE A 187 21.85 21.29 2.00
N PRO A 188 21.00 22.33 2.11
CA PRO A 188 20.43 22.74 3.40
C PRO A 188 19.34 21.81 3.96
N ALA A 189 18.91 20.80 3.19
CA ALA A 189 17.90 19.84 3.62
C ALA A 189 18.35 18.40 3.29
N PRO A 190 17.95 17.40 4.10
CA PRO A 190 18.07 16.00 3.71
C PRO A 190 17.34 15.71 2.39
N PHE A 191 17.82 14.75 1.61
CA PHE A 191 17.31 14.45 0.27
C PHE A 191 17.36 12.95 -0.04
N ALA A 192 16.91 12.54 -1.22
CA ALA A 192 16.85 11.15 -1.70
C ALA A 192 15.85 10.28 -0.93
N PRO A 193 14.52 10.40 -1.24
CA PRO A 193 13.47 9.62 -0.59
C PRO A 193 13.52 8.15 -1.01
N ALA A 194 13.39 7.23 -0.05
CA ALA A 194 13.40 5.79 -0.29
C ALA A 194 12.02 5.12 -0.10
N SER A 195 11.01 5.84 0.41
CA SER A 195 9.72 5.25 0.79
C SER A 195 9.04 4.50 -0.37
N THR A 196 9.07 5.03 -1.59
CA THR A 196 8.39 4.40 -2.74
C THR A 196 9.00 3.04 -3.07
N VAL A 197 10.33 2.95 -3.19
CA VAL A 197 11.00 1.67 -3.53
C VAL A 197 10.83 0.65 -2.41
N VAL A 198 10.93 1.08 -1.16
CA VAL A 198 10.81 0.21 0.03
C VAL A 198 9.38 -0.29 0.18
N THR A 199 8.39 0.59 0.07
CA THR A 199 6.97 0.22 0.18
C THR A 199 6.52 -0.69 -0.96
N SER A 200 6.96 -0.43 -2.20
CA SER A 200 6.66 -1.33 -3.33
C SER A 200 7.25 -2.72 -3.10
N ALA A 201 8.50 -2.83 -2.64
CA ALA A 201 9.11 -4.11 -2.33
C ALA A 201 8.37 -4.85 -1.19
N LEU A 202 7.99 -4.15 -0.12
CA LEU A 202 7.23 -4.68 1.00
C LEU A 202 5.89 -5.27 0.53
N LEU A 203 5.14 -4.52 -0.28
CA LEU A 203 3.85 -4.96 -0.80
C LEU A 203 3.98 -6.15 -1.75
N GLN A 204 5.01 -6.18 -2.60
CA GLN A 204 5.26 -7.34 -3.47
C GLN A 204 5.61 -8.61 -2.66
N ALA A 205 6.30 -8.47 -1.53
CA ALA A 205 6.54 -9.59 -0.62
C ALA A 205 5.24 -10.12 0.00
N VAL A 206 4.31 -9.23 0.38
CA VAL A 206 2.96 -9.61 0.85
C VAL A 206 2.17 -10.32 -0.26
N MET A 207 2.19 -9.81 -1.50
CA MET A 207 1.50 -10.44 -2.63
C MET A 207 2.07 -11.83 -2.94
N ALA A 208 3.40 -11.99 -2.90
CA ALA A 208 4.05 -13.29 -3.09
C ALA A 208 3.61 -14.29 -2.01
N THR A 209 3.56 -13.85 -0.74
CA THR A 209 3.08 -14.67 0.38
C THR A 209 1.61 -15.06 0.19
N ALA A 210 0.74 -14.12 -0.19
CA ALA A 210 -0.67 -14.42 -0.45
C ALA A 210 -0.85 -15.45 -1.57
N ALA A 211 -0.11 -15.31 -2.68
CA ALA A 211 -0.17 -16.24 -3.80
C ALA A 211 0.30 -17.64 -3.42
N THR A 212 1.42 -17.77 -2.68
CA THR A 212 1.89 -19.08 -2.22
C THR A 212 0.95 -19.70 -1.21
N THR A 213 0.40 -18.93 -0.27
CA THR A 213 -0.59 -19.42 0.71
C THR A 213 -1.85 -19.97 0.02
N LEU A 214 -2.35 -19.32 -1.04
CA LEU A 214 -3.46 -19.83 -1.83
C LEU A 214 -3.10 -21.16 -2.50
N ALA A 215 -1.94 -21.23 -3.14
CA ALA A 215 -1.45 -22.44 -3.81
C ALA A 215 -1.30 -23.63 -2.83
N ASP A 216 -0.73 -23.39 -1.66
CA ASP A 216 -0.56 -24.42 -0.60
C ASP A 216 -1.90 -24.96 -0.10
N ARG A 217 -2.98 -24.19 -0.23
CA ARG A 217 -4.36 -24.61 0.08
C ARG A 217 -5.09 -25.26 -1.10
N GLY A 218 -4.42 -25.46 -2.22
CA GLY A 218 -5.01 -26.03 -3.44
C GLY A 218 -5.92 -25.06 -4.21
N ILE A 219 -5.82 -23.75 -3.94
CA ILE A 219 -6.54 -22.70 -4.65
C ILE A 219 -5.60 -22.11 -5.69
N GLU A 220 -5.98 -22.17 -6.99
CA GLU A 220 -5.19 -21.53 -8.05
C GLU A 220 -5.11 -20.02 -7.81
N PRO A 221 -3.91 -19.45 -7.56
CA PRO A 221 -3.79 -18.01 -7.33
C PRO A 221 -4.18 -17.23 -8.59
N PRO A 222 -5.05 -16.21 -8.48
CA PRO A 222 -5.52 -15.44 -9.63
C PRO A 222 -4.44 -14.46 -10.11
N LEU A 223 -3.35 -14.98 -10.68
CA LEU A 223 -2.21 -14.19 -11.12
C LEU A 223 -2.34 -13.78 -12.59
N LEU A 224 -2.00 -12.53 -12.89
CA LEU A 224 -1.89 -12.04 -14.25
C LEU A 224 -0.51 -12.40 -14.85
N ARG A 225 -0.48 -12.68 -16.14
CA ARG A 225 0.74 -12.85 -16.93
C ARG A 225 1.05 -11.59 -17.71
N SER A 226 2.30 -11.42 -18.12
CA SER A 226 2.66 -10.36 -19.05
C SER A 226 1.92 -10.58 -20.39
N GLY A 227 1.29 -9.54 -20.92
CA GLY A 227 0.74 -9.57 -22.28
C GLY A 227 1.81 -9.67 -23.37
N ASN A 228 3.09 -9.46 -23.02
CA ASN A 228 4.23 -9.56 -23.94
C ASN A 228 4.79 -10.98 -24.07
N VAL A 229 4.19 -11.98 -23.43
CA VAL A 229 4.54 -13.40 -23.59
C VAL A 229 3.41 -14.14 -24.29
N ASP A 230 3.77 -15.18 -25.05
CA ASP A 230 2.81 -16.00 -25.80
C ASP A 230 1.76 -16.60 -24.85
N GLY A 231 0.48 -16.48 -25.22
CA GLY A 231 -0.65 -16.94 -24.42
C GLY A 231 -0.96 -16.10 -23.20
N GLY A 232 -0.23 -14.99 -22.95
CA GLY A 232 -0.46 -14.10 -21.80
C GLY A 232 -1.84 -13.43 -21.83
N HIS A 233 -2.29 -12.99 -23.00
CA HIS A 233 -3.61 -12.37 -23.15
C HIS A 233 -4.78 -13.35 -22.88
N ASP A 234 -4.70 -14.57 -23.43
CA ASP A 234 -5.74 -15.59 -23.24
C ASP A 234 -5.81 -16.02 -21.76
N TRP A 235 -4.63 -16.17 -21.13
CA TRP A 235 -4.56 -16.43 -19.69
C TRP A 235 -5.25 -15.34 -18.88
N ASN A 236 -4.91 -14.07 -19.13
CA ASN A 236 -5.48 -12.94 -18.41
C ASN A 236 -6.99 -12.80 -18.65
N ALA A 237 -7.46 -13.04 -19.88
CA ALA A 237 -8.89 -13.02 -20.20
C ALA A 237 -9.65 -14.08 -19.38
N ARG A 238 -9.10 -15.30 -19.26
CA ARG A 238 -9.68 -16.38 -18.44
C ARG A 238 -9.74 -15.99 -16.97
N VAL A 239 -8.64 -15.50 -16.39
CA VAL A 239 -8.59 -15.10 -14.98
C VAL A 239 -9.55 -13.95 -14.71
N MET A 240 -9.57 -12.92 -15.56
CA MET A 240 -10.46 -11.77 -15.38
C MET A 240 -11.92 -12.13 -15.54
N GLU A 241 -12.27 -13.11 -16.41
CA GLU A 241 -13.65 -13.57 -16.54
C GLU A 241 -14.09 -14.41 -15.33
N GLN A 242 -13.21 -15.26 -14.82
CA GLN A 242 -13.48 -16.09 -13.63
C GLN A 242 -13.78 -15.25 -12.38
N TYR A 243 -13.16 -14.08 -12.24
CA TYR A 243 -13.27 -13.20 -11.08
C TYR A 243 -13.91 -11.84 -11.41
N ARG A 244 -14.69 -11.75 -12.47
CA ARG A 244 -15.25 -10.49 -12.99
C ARG A 244 -16.06 -9.68 -11.97
N ASP A 245 -16.68 -10.34 -11.01
CA ASP A 245 -17.48 -9.75 -9.93
C ASP A 245 -16.64 -9.15 -8.80
N ARG A 246 -15.31 -9.40 -8.83
CA ARG A 246 -14.33 -8.93 -7.84
C ARG A 246 -13.29 -7.98 -8.42
N ILE A 247 -13.37 -7.67 -9.72
CA ILE A 247 -12.41 -6.82 -10.45
C ILE A 247 -13.14 -5.57 -10.94
N PHE A 248 -12.74 -4.38 -10.45
CA PHE A 248 -13.40 -3.11 -10.73
C PHE A 248 -12.63 -2.18 -11.68
N TYR A 249 -11.36 -2.43 -11.94
CA TYR A 249 -10.54 -1.63 -12.89
C TYR A 249 -10.81 -1.98 -14.37
N ARG A 250 -11.73 -2.89 -14.64
CA ARG A 250 -12.08 -3.33 -16.00
C ARG A 250 -13.20 -2.49 -16.64
N HIS A 251 -13.89 -1.66 -15.86
CA HIS A 251 -15.08 -0.90 -16.32
C HIS A 251 -14.98 0.57 -15.91
#